data_da37db7d6b112bdbfb9275d8fb6bb49e
#
_entry.id   da37db7d6b112bdbfb9275d8fb6bb49e
#
_cell.length_a   1.000
_cell.length_b   1.000
_cell.length_c   1.000
_cell.angle_alpha   90.00
_cell.angle_beta   90.00
_cell.angle_gamma   90.00
#
_symmetry.space_group_name_H-M   'P 1'
#
loop_
_entity.id
_entity.type
_entity.pdbx_description
1 polymer ?
#
loop_
_entity_poly.entity_id
_entity_poly.type
_entity_poly.pdbx_seq_one_letter_code
_entity_poly.pdbx_strand_id
1 'polypeptide(L)'
;MRGKLTPNAPIGRQTWFGVGGAAEVMFRPADAEDLAAFLATLPAEVPVTVIGVGSNLLVRDGGVPGVTIRLGRGLANIAIGHREVRVGAGALDRIVALAAAEAGLSGLEFLSGIPGTIGGSLRMNAGAYGAEIKDVLVSALAFDRSGRGHAIDRASMKLAYRHCGVDAGWIFVEARLRGIACDRAEIAKRMTAIRDLRGATQPVRARTSGSTFANPPGQAAWRLIDAAGCRGMMRGGAIVSRKHANFLINTGNATAADIEHLGEEVRRRVYEMTGILLEWEIRRIGFPTPGFGTVAQNGRGLPSGTSNCSVARVPPSSSLPRKGWGNQHRGDRAVLGSAP
;
A
#
# COMPACT_ATOMS: atom_id res chain seq x y z
N MET A 1 -8.21 29.09 4.03
CA MET A 1 -7.14 28.13 3.74
C MET A 1 -5.96 28.43 4.65
N ARG A 2 -5.58 27.45 5.50
CA ARG A 2 -4.47 27.57 6.48
C ARG A 2 -3.25 26.75 6.07
N GLY A 3 -3.46 25.73 5.24
CA GLY A 3 -2.43 24.87 4.71
C GLY A 3 -1.51 25.57 3.69
N LYS A 4 -0.51 24.82 3.21
CA LYS A 4 0.52 25.35 2.32
C LYS A 4 0.31 24.86 0.89
N LEU A 5 0.22 25.79 -0.06
CA LEU A 5 0.36 25.55 -1.49
C LEU A 5 1.84 25.67 -1.89
N THR A 6 2.31 24.77 -2.73
CA THR A 6 3.67 24.79 -3.26
C THR A 6 3.60 24.50 -4.77
N PRO A 7 3.83 25.50 -5.64
CA PRO A 7 3.90 25.25 -7.08
C PRO A 7 5.16 24.44 -7.43
N ASN A 8 5.09 23.68 -8.51
CA ASN A 8 6.21 22.88 -9.04
C ASN A 8 6.93 22.03 -7.96
N ALA A 9 6.15 21.43 -7.05
CA ALA A 9 6.71 20.68 -5.93
C ALA A 9 7.41 19.39 -6.41
N PRO A 10 8.70 19.16 -6.06
CA PRO A 10 9.46 18.01 -6.55
C PRO A 10 9.04 16.70 -5.88
N ILE A 11 7.79 16.26 -6.09
CA ILE A 11 7.20 15.11 -5.42
C ILE A 11 7.88 13.79 -5.79
N GLY A 12 8.39 13.66 -7.02
CA GLY A 12 9.13 12.45 -7.45
C GLY A 12 10.29 12.14 -6.51
N ARG A 13 11.09 13.15 -6.15
CA ARG A 13 12.21 13.01 -5.20
C ARG A 13 11.77 12.70 -3.76
N GLN A 14 10.52 12.92 -3.43
CA GLN A 14 9.95 12.68 -2.10
C GLN A 14 9.28 11.30 -1.97
N THR A 15 9.21 10.53 -3.08
CA THR A 15 8.77 9.14 -3.05
C THR A 15 9.91 8.21 -2.62
N TRP A 16 9.57 6.99 -2.32
CA TRP A 16 10.55 5.98 -1.93
C TRP A 16 11.49 5.56 -3.08
N PHE A 17 11.04 5.62 -4.33
CA PHE A 17 11.94 5.46 -5.49
C PHE A 17 12.90 6.66 -5.65
N GLY A 18 12.48 7.85 -5.24
CA GLY A 18 13.26 9.07 -5.38
C GLY A 18 13.41 9.53 -6.83
N VAL A 19 12.46 9.19 -7.71
CA VAL A 19 12.46 9.55 -9.14
C VAL A 19 11.12 10.16 -9.56
N GLY A 20 11.11 10.80 -10.73
CA GLY A 20 9.95 11.38 -11.37
C GLY A 20 9.85 12.89 -11.26
N GLY A 21 8.87 13.46 -11.95
CA GLY A 21 8.65 14.89 -12.08
C GLY A 21 8.01 15.55 -10.86
N ALA A 22 7.71 16.83 -11.03
CA ALA A 22 7.05 17.65 -10.02
C ALA A 22 5.53 17.52 -10.07
N ALA A 23 4.86 17.83 -8.96
CA ALA A 23 3.45 18.19 -8.99
C ALA A 23 3.30 19.63 -9.48
N GLU A 24 2.32 19.88 -10.34
CA GLU A 24 2.01 21.24 -10.79
C GLU A 24 1.73 22.16 -9.59
N VAL A 25 0.84 21.73 -8.70
CA VAL A 25 0.63 22.35 -7.39
C VAL A 25 0.51 21.27 -6.32
N MET A 26 1.24 21.42 -5.22
CA MET A 26 1.05 20.56 -4.05
C MET A 26 0.38 21.32 -2.92
N PHE A 27 -0.74 20.79 -2.43
CA PHE A 27 -1.42 21.27 -1.24
C PHE A 27 -1.13 20.38 -0.04
N ARG A 28 -0.73 21.00 1.07
CA ARG A 28 -0.60 20.33 2.38
C ARG A 28 -1.60 20.97 3.33
N PRO A 29 -2.75 20.32 3.59
CA PRO A 29 -3.74 20.85 4.51
C PRO A 29 -3.18 20.93 5.94
N ALA A 30 -3.61 21.97 6.67
CA ALA A 30 -3.28 22.13 8.09
C ALA A 30 -4.00 21.09 8.96
N ASP A 31 -5.24 20.74 8.59
CA ASP A 31 -6.09 19.74 9.24
C ASP A 31 -7.25 19.33 8.30
N ALA A 32 -8.21 18.55 8.82
CA ALA A 32 -9.35 18.07 8.06
C ALA A 32 -10.31 19.19 7.62
N GLU A 33 -10.53 20.20 8.47
CA GLU A 33 -11.41 21.33 8.15
C GLU A 33 -10.81 22.17 7.02
N ASP A 34 -9.50 22.41 7.05
CA ASP A 34 -8.80 23.13 5.99
C ASP A 34 -8.83 22.36 4.67
N LEU A 35 -8.72 21.03 4.72
CA LEU A 35 -8.90 20.17 3.55
C LEU A 35 -10.30 20.29 2.97
N ALA A 36 -11.34 20.20 3.81
CA ALA A 36 -12.73 20.31 3.38
C ALA A 36 -13.01 21.68 2.74
N ALA A 37 -12.58 22.76 3.39
CA ALA A 37 -12.72 24.12 2.86
C ALA A 37 -12.00 24.31 1.52
N PHE A 38 -10.80 23.73 1.37
CA PHE A 38 -10.07 23.76 0.10
C PHE A 38 -10.82 23.03 -1.01
N LEU A 39 -11.31 21.81 -0.74
CA LEU A 39 -12.06 21.01 -1.71
C LEU A 39 -13.35 21.71 -2.16
N ALA A 40 -14.06 22.36 -1.25
CA ALA A 40 -15.28 23.10 -1.54
C ALA A 40 -15.06 24.27 -2.52
N THR A 41 -13.83 24.82 -2.60
CA THR A 41 -13.48 25.93 -3.49
C THR A 41 -12.77 25.49 -4.77
N LEU A 42 -12.38 24.19 -4.85
CA LEU A 42 -11.62 23.68 -5.98
C LEU A 42 -12.55 23.36 -7.16
N PRO A 43 -12.36 23.94 -8.35
CA PRO A 43 -13.15 23.61 -9.52
C PRO A 43 -13.15 22.11 -9.83
N ALA A 44 -14.29 21.57 -10.26
CA ALA A 44 -14.49 20.13 -10.45
C ALA A 44 -13.57 19.54 -11.54
N GLU A 45 -13.22 20.35 -12.54
CA GLU A 45 -12.36 19.99 -13.68
C GLU A 45 -10.88 19.88 -13.30
N VAL A 46 -10.46 20.46 -12.17
CA VAL A 46 -9.06 20.39 -11.72
C VAL A 46 -8.75 18.97 -11.23
N PRO A 47 -7.79 18.27 -11.85
CA PRO A 47 -7.40 16.95 -11.39
C PRO A 47 -6.86 16.96 -9.95
N VAL A 48 -7.27 16.00 -9.13
CA VAL A 48 -6.74 15.82 -7.78
C VAL A 48 -6.08 14.46 -7.63
N THR A 49 -4.84 14.50 -7.17
CA THR A 49 -4.08 13.30 -6.78
C THR A 49 -3.79 13.34 -5.28
N VAL A 50 -4.15 12.30 -4.56
CA VAL A 50 -3.89 12.22 -3.10
C VAL A 50 -2.71 11.31 -2.83
N ILE A 51 -1.76 11.81 -2.03
CA ILE A 51 -0.58 11.04 -1.64
C ILE A 51 -0.34 11.08 -0.12
N GLY A 52 0.22 10.00 0.39
CA GLY A 52 0.81 9.95 1.73
C GLY A 52 2.32 10.17 1.67
N VAL A 53 3.10 9.19 2.19
CA VAL A 53 4.58 9.24 2.17
C VAL A 53 5.21 8.72 0.88
N GLY A 54 4.41 8.36 -0.12
CA GLY A 54 4.91 7.94 -1.44
C GLY A 54 5.61 6.58 -1.44
N SER A 55 5.26 5.68 -0.53
CA SER A 55 5.89 4.35 -0.40
C SER A 55 5.38 3.32 -1.40
N ASN A 56 4.27 3.58 -2.09
CA ASN A 56 3.70 2.72 -3.13
C ASN A 56 3.42 3.50 -4.42
N LEU A 57 4.30 4.46 -4.75
CA LEU A 57 4.12 5.35 -5.90
C LEU A 57 5.34 5.34 -6.81
N LEU A 58 5.07 5.37 -8.12
CA LEU A 58 5.99 5.79 -9.16
C LEU A 58 5.42 7.06 -9.80
N VAL A 59 6.08 8.19 -9.57
CA VAL A 59 5.76 9.46 -10.23
C VAL A 59 6.47 9.47 -11.57
N ARG A 60 5.74 9.57 -12.68
CA ARG A 60 6.32 9.64 -14.03
C ARG A 60 7.07 10.94 -14.24
N ASP A 61 8.05 10.93 -15.13
CA ASP A 61 9.03 12.03 -15.29
C ASP A 61 8.38 13.33 -15.80
N GLY A 62 7.26 13.28 -16.52
CA GLY A 62 6.49 14.46 -16.97
C GLY A 62 5.71 15.16 -15.85
N GLY A 63 5.71 14.61 -14.63
CA GLY A 63 5.05 15.22 -13.48
C GLY A 63 3.56 14.92 -13.37
N VAL A 64 2.91 15.52 -12.36
CA VAL A 64 1.50 15.30 -12.01
C VAL A 64 0.74 16.62 -12.18
N PRO A 65 -0.28 16.66 -13.06
CA PRO A 65 -1.08 17.83 -13.32
C PRO A 65 -2.07 18.12 -12.18
N GLY A 66 -2.56 19.35 -12.16
CA GLY A 66 -3.55 19.82 -11.22
C GLY A 66 -3.02 19.87 -9.80
N VAL A 67 -3.85 19.46 -8.83
CA VAL A 67 -3.51 19.54 -7.41
C VAL A 67 -3.14 18.18 -6.84
N THR A 68 -1.92 18.06 -6.33
CA THR A 68 -1.51 16.94 -5.49
C THR A 68 -1.72 17.28 -4.01
N ILE A 69 -2.64 16.59 -3.36
CA ILE A 69 -2.91 16.75 -1.92
C ILE A 69 -2.04 15.77 -1.15
N ARG A 70 -1.13 16.29 -0.32
CA ARG A 70 -0.29 15.46 0.53
C ARG A 70 -0.82 15.45 1.96
N LEU A 71 -1.38 14.33 2.38
CA LEU A 71 -1.80 14.12 3.76
C LEU A 71 -0.55 13.94 4.64
N GLY A 72 -0.46 14.73 5.70
CA GLY A 72 0.70 14.81 6.57
C GLY A 72 0.32 15.02 8.02
N ARG A 73 1.20 15.74 8.76
CA ARG A 73 1.08 15.92 10.21
C ARG A 73 -0.27 16.48 10.67
N GLY A 74 -0.91 17.36 9.91
CA GLY A 74 -2.22 17.93 10.24
C GLY A 74 -3.37 16.91 10.28
N LEU A 75 -3.14 15.72 9.71
CA LEU A 75 -4.08 14.60 9.67
C LEU A 75 -3.45 13.32 10.25
N ALA A 76 -2.51 13.45 11.21
CA ALA A 76 -1.75 12.32 11.76
C ALA A 76 -2.00 12.11 13.27
N ASN A 77 -3.07 12.66 13.82
CA ASN A 77 -3.47 12.46 15.21
C ASN A 77 -3.78 10.98 15.48
N ILE A 78 -3.43 10.52 16.68
CA ILE A 78 -3.73 9.17 17.17
C ILE A 78 -4.35 9.32 18.55
N ALA A 79 -5.56 8.80 18.73
CA ALA A 79 -6.24 8.74 20.00
C ALA A 79 -6.57 7.28 20.33
N ILE A 80 -6.09 6.82 21.49
CA ILE A 80 -6.26 5.46 21.97
C ILE A 80 -7.44 5.43 22.94
N GLY A 81 -8.43 4.59 22.64
CA GLY A 81 -9.53 4.24 23.53
C GLY A 81 -9.32 2.86 24.16
N HIS A 82 -10.34 2.36 24.86
CA HIS A 82 -10.24 1.07 25.56
C HIS A 82 -9.91 -0.11 24.63
N ARG A 83 -10.49 -0.18 23.44
CA ARG A 83 -10.24 -1.24 22.42
C ARG A 83 -10.22 -0.69 20.99
N GLU A 84 -10.14 0.60 20.84
CA GLU A 84 -10.18 1.25 19.55
C GLU A 84 -9.08 2.31 19.45
N VAL A 85 -8.54 2.43 18.25
CA VAL A 85 -7.61 3.48 17.86
C VAL A 85 -8.30 4.35 16.84
N ARG A 86 -8.54 5.62 17.18
CA ARG A 86 -8.97 6.65 16.25
C ARG A 86 -7.74 7.32 15.68
N VAL A 87 -7.61 7.33 14.36
CA VAL A 87 -6.35 7.71 13.72
C VAL A 87 -6.57 8.49 12.44
N GLY A 88 -5.86 9.60 12.28
CA GLY A 88 -5.87 10.41 11.06
C GLY A 88 -5.17 9.71 9.90
N ALA A 89 -5.67 9.93 8.69
CA ALA A 89 -5.20 9.26 7.47
C ALA A 89 -3.73 9.58 7.11
N GLY A 90 -3.17 10.67 7.61
CA GLY A 90 -1.76 11.05 7.46
C GLY A 90 -0.80 10.37 8.44
N ALA A 91 -1.31 9.64 9.45
CA ALA A 91 -0.48 8.91 10.41
C ALA A 91 0.28 7.76 9.74
N LEU A 92 1.54 7.57 10.13
CA LEU A 92 2.34 6.45 9.65
C LEU A 92 1.86 5.14 10.27
N ASP A 93 1.65 4.11 9.46
CA ASP A 93 1.20 2.79 9.89
C ASP A 93 2.06 2.25 11.05
N ARG A 94 3.39 2.38 10.94
CA ARG A 94 4.32 1.96 11.99
C ARG A 94 4.11 2.70 13.31
N ILE A 95 3.81 4.00 13.27
CA ILE A 95 3.59 4.79 14.50
C ILE A 95 2.29 4.38 15.17
N VAL A 96 1.25 4.06 14.38
CA VAL A 96 -0.01 3.51 14.89
C VAL A 96 0.21 2.17 15.58
N ALA A 97 1.00 1.27 14.96
CA ALA A 97 1.34 -0.02 15.58
C ALA A 97 2.08 0.16 16.92
N LEU A 98 3.03 1.10 17.00
CA LEU A 98 3.76 1.40 18.23
C LEU A 98 2.83 1.95 19.31
N ALA A 99 1.97 2.93 18.98
CA ALA A 99 1.03 3.50 19.93
C ALA A 99 0.02 2.46 20.45
N ALA A 100 -0.47 1.57 19.58
CA ALA A 100 -1.32 0.46 19.96
C ALA A 100 -0.61 -0.53 20.91
N ALA A 101 0.65 -0.87 20.61
CA ALA A 101 1.47 -1.76 21.44
C ALA A 101 1.70 -1.18 22.84
N GLU A 102 2.02 0.10 22.94
CA GLU A 102 2.17 0.82 24.22
C GLU A 102 0.89 0.83 25.05
N ALA A 103 -0.27 0.82 24.38
CA ALA A 103 -1.57 0.72 25.02
C ALA A 103 -2.02 -0.73 25.31
N GLY A 104 -1.22 -1.74 24.97
CA GLY A 104 -1.58 -3.15 25.17
C GLY A 104 -2.70 -3.61 24.21
N LEU A 105 -2.77 -3.04 23.01
CA LEU A 105 -3.75 -3.40 21.96
C LEU A 105 -3.08 -4.20 20.85
N SER A 106 -3.38 -5.49 20.81
CA SER A 106 -2.95 -6.45 19.79
C SER A 106 -3.86 -6.43 18.55
N GLY A 107 -3.39 -7.03 17.45
CA GLY A 107 -4.07 -7.12 16.16
C GLY A 107 -3.62 -6.06 15.17
N LEU A 108 -2.86 -5.06 15.62
CA LEU A 108 -2.35 -3.95 14.82
C LEU A 108 -0.85 -4.08 14.51
N GLU A 109 -0.19 -5.17 14.94
CA GLU A 109 1.25 -5.40 14.78
C GLU A 109 1.70 -5.41 13.31
N PHE A 110 0.84 -5.91 12.40
CA PHE A 110 1.13 -6.00 10.97
C PHE A 110 1.40 -4.62 10.33
N LEU A 111 0.81 -3.55 10.88
CA LEU A 111 1.04 -2.17 10.44
C LEU A 111 2.52 -1.76 10.61
N SER A 112 3.25 -2.36 11.57
CA SER A 112 4.70 -2.11 11.75
C SER A 112 5.52 -2.55 10.54
N GLY A 113 5.01 -3.51 9.75
CA GLY A 113 5.62 -4.00 8.51
C GLY A 113 5.24 -3.20 7.27
N ILE A 114 4.27 -2.27 7.36
CA ILE A 114 3.78 -1.47 6.24
C ILE A 114 4.42 -0.09 6.27
N PRO A 115 5.21 0.29 5.25
CA PRO A 115 5.87 1.59 5.20
C PRO A 115 4.97 2.67 4.59
N GLY A 116 3.73 2.79 5.07
CA GLY A 116 2.70 3.65 4.51
C GLY A 116 2.11 4.63 5.51
N THR A 117 0.97 5.19 5.13
CA THR A 117 0.08 5.96 5.97
C THR A 117 -1.29 5.32 5.98
N ILE A 118 -2.06 5.52 7.04
CA ILE A 118 -3.39 4.95 7.22
C ILE A 118 -4.31 5.21 6.01
N GLY A 119 -4.29 6.43 5.44
CA GLY A 119 -5.09 6.73 4.23
C GLY A 119 -4.71 5.89 3.02
N GLY A 120 -3.39 5.65 2.81
CA GLY A 120 -2.90 4.73 1.78
C GLY A 120 -3.27 3.29 2.07
N SER A 121 -3.17 2.88 3.33
CA SER A 121 -3.52 1.53 3.79
C SER A 121 -5.01 1.24 3.65
N LEU A 122 -5.89 2.20 3.93
CA LEU A 122 -7.33 2.10 3.64
C LEU A 122 -7.60 1.94 2.14
N ARG A 123 -6.98 2.77 1.30
CA ARG A 123 -7.19 2.77 -0.15
C ARG A 123 -6.74 1.47 -0.83
N MET A 124 -5.76 0.80 -0.26
CA MET A 124 -5.20 -0.44 -0.78
C MET A 124 -5.67 -1.69 -0.04
N ASN A 125 -6.49 -1.57 1.01
CA ASN A 125 -6.67 -2.64 1.98
C ASN A 125 -5.32 -3.29 2.29
N ALA A 126 -4.36 -2.47 2.71
CA ALA A 126 -2.97 -2.90 2.87
C ALA A 126 -2.89 -4.03 3.89
N GLY A 127 -2.08 -5.01 3.59
CA GLY A 127 -1.88 -6.17 4.45
C GLY A 127 -0.46 -6.71 4.38
N ALA A 128 -0.04 -7.29 5.48
CA ALA A 128 1.25 -7.94 5.64
C ALA A 128 1.17 -8.99 6.76
N TYR A 129 1.99 -10.04 6.66
CA TYR A 129 2.15 -11.02 7.75
C TYR A 129 0.84 -11.67 8.21
N GLY A 130 -0.08 -11.93 7.27
CA GLY A 130 -1.33 -12.65 7.51
C GLY A 130 -2.50 -11.80 8.00
N ALA A 131 -2.35 -10.48 8.10
CA ALA A 131 -3.43 -9.56 8.44
C ALA A 131 -3.55 -8.41 7.44
N GLU A 132 -4.75 -7.85 7.30
CA GLU A 132 -5.08 -6.74 6.41
C GLU A 132 -5.90 -5.67 7.15
N ILE A 133 -5.98 -4.46 6.60
CA ILE A 133 -6.80 -3.38 7.18
C ILE A 133 -8.25 -3.81 7.44
N LYS A 134 -8.86 -4.58 6.53
CA LYS A 134 -10.24 -5.07 6.71
C LYS A 134 -10.46 -5.88 7.98
N ASP A 135 -9.42 -6.51 8.53
CA ASP A 135 -9.54 -7.37 9.72
C ASP A 135 -9.69 -6.56 11.00
N VAL A 136 -9.18 -5.32 11.00
CA VAL A 136 -9.17 -4.43 12.18
C VAL A 136 -10.01 -3.17 12.00
N LEU A 137 -10.48 -2.87 10.80
CA LEU A 137 -11.24 -1.66 10.51
C LEU A 137 -12.66 -1.73 11.11
N VAL A 138 -13.04 -0.68 11.81
CA VAL A 138 -14.42 -0.44 12.29
C VAL A 138 -15.16 0.47 11.30
N SER A 139 -14.60 1.64 11.02
CA SER A 139 -15.15 2.64 10.11
C SER A 139 -14.05 3.60 9.63
N ALA A 140 -14.35 4.36 8.60
CA ALA A 140 -13.52 5.45 8.12
C ALA A 140 -14.36 6.70 7.89
N LEU A 141 -13.72 7.88 7.93
CA LEU A 141 -14.26 9.15 7.47
C LEU A 141 -13.54 9.54 6.19
N ALA A 142 -14.28 9.89 5.16
CA ALA A 142 -13.73 10.41 3.92
C ALA A 142 -14.47 11.68 3.48
N PHE A 143 -13.77 12.56 2.75
CA PHE A 143 -14.36 13.71 2.08
C PHE A 143 -14.54 13.42 0.60
N ASP A 144 -15.67 13.80 0.04
CA ASP A 144 -15.88 13.83 -1.41
C ASP A 144 -15.22 15.08 -2.04
N ARG A 145 -15.38 15.22 -3.35
CA ARG A 145 -14.81 16.36 -4.10
C ARG A 145 -15.37 17.73 -3.71
N SER A 146 -16.53 17.79 -3.06
CA SER A 146 -17.11 19.02 -2.54
C SER A 146 -16.65 19.35 -1.11
N GLY A 147 -15.82 18.50 -0.50
CA GLY A 147 -15.40 18.64 0.90
C GLY A 147 -16.42 18.15 1.91
N ARG A 148 -17.53 17.52 1.46
CA ARG A 148 -18.54 16.93 2.36
C ARG A 148 -18.00 15.63 2.97
N GLY A 149 -18.17 15.49 4.29
CA GLY A 149 -17.76 14.32 5.05
C GLY A 149 -18.76 13.17 4.98
N HIS A 150 -18.23 11.96 4.81
CA HIS A 150 -18.98 10.71 4.75
C HIS A 150 -18.37 9.72 5.73
N ALA A 151 -19.15 9.29 6.73
CA ALA A 151 -18.80 8.18 7.59
C ALA A 151 -19.12 6.86 6.85
N ILE A 152 -18.13 5.98 6.73
CA ILE A 152 -18.20 4.75 5.95
C ILE A 152 -17.89 3.58 6.88
N ASP A 153 -18.83 2.65 7.02
CA ASP A 153 -18.59 1.42 7.75
C ASP A 153 -17.72 0.44 6.94
N ARG A 154 -17.17 -0.55 7.62
CA ARG A 154 -16.31 -1.56 7.01
C ARG A 154 -16.99 -2.30 5.84
N ALA A 155 -18.28 -2.62 5.96
CA ALA A 155 -18.98 -3.40 4.95
C ALA A 155 -19.17 -2.59 3.66
N SER A 156 -19.51 -1.31 3.78
CA SER A 156 -19.66 -0.38 2.66
C SER A 156 -18.35 -0.12 1.90
N MET A 157 -17.19 -0.32 2.54
CA MET A 157 -15.90 -0.15 1.88
C MET A 157 -15.54 -1.25 0.89
N LYS A 158 -16.24 -2.40 0.88
CA LYS A 158 -16.04 -3.54 -0.04
C LYS A 158 -14.55 -3.89 -0.21
N LEU A 159 -13.86 -4.02 0.93
CA LEU A 159 -12.43 -4.30 0.95
C LEU A 159 -12.13 -5.73 0.50
N ALA A 160 -11.22 -5.86 -0.47
CA ALA A 160 -10.68 -7.11 -0.96
C ALA A 160 -9.15 -7.02 -1.10
N TYR A 161 -8.47 -8.07 -1.54
CA TYR A 161 -7.01 -8.06 -1.73
C TYR A 161 -6.58 -6.88 -2.62
N ARG A 162 -5.81 -5.96 -2.07
CA ARG A 162 -5.32 -4.71 -2.71
C ARG A 162 -6.42 -3.83 -3.32
N HIS A 163 -7.63 -3.95 -2.79
CA HIS A 163 -8.81 -3.25 -3.32
C HIS A 163 -9.64 -2.59 -2.20
N CYS A 164 -10.18 -1.41 -2.53
CA CYS A 164 -11.15 -0.67 -1.76
C CYS A 164 -12.24 -0.16 -2.72
N GLY A 165 -13.50 -0.52 -2.44
CA GLY A 165 -14.65 -0.17 -3.29
C GLY A 165 -15.20 1.24 -3.08
N VAL A 166 -14.61 2.05 -2.19
CA VAL A 166 -14.97 3.46 -2.03
C VAL A 166 -14.51 4.25 -3.26
N ASP A 167 -15.35 5.16 -3.73
CA ASP A 167 -15.07 6.02 -4.87
C ASP A 167 -13.63 6.58 -4.85
N ALA A 168 -12.95 6.53 -5.99
CA ALA A 168 -11.54 6.92 -6.11
C ALA A 168 -11.30 8.41 -5.85
N GLY A 169 -12.32 9.25 -6.09
CA GLY A 169 -12.28 10.69 -5.84
C GLY A 169 -12.45 11.07 -4.36
N TRP A 170 -12.85 10.12 -3.50
CA TRP A 170 -12.98 10.39 -2.07
C TRP A 170 -11.64 10.32 -1.35
N ILE A 171 -11.44 11.20 -0.38
CA ILE A 171 -10.19 11.36 0.36
C ILE A 171 -10.41 10.91 1.80
N PHE A 172 -9.80 9.80 2.19
CA PHE A 172 -9.82 9.36 3.59
C PHE A 172 -9.11 10.36 4.48
N VAL A 173 -9.75 10.73 5.60
CA VAL A 173 -9.19 11.69 6.58
C VAL A 173 -8.98 11.06 7.95
N GLU A 174 -9.76 10.03 8.29
CA GLU A 174 -9.66 9.33 9.58
C GLU A 174 -10.09 7.87 9.44
N ALA A 175 -9.57 7.01 10.32
CA ALA A 175 -10.03 5.64 10.54
C ALA A 175 -10.28 5.36 12.03
N ARG A 176 -11.20 4.42 12.28
CA ARG A 176 -11.33 3.74 13.59
C ARG A 176 -10.92 2.29 13.42
N LEU A 177 -9.91 1.88 14.16
CA LEU A 177 -9.36 0.54 14.13
C LEU A 177 -9.62 -0.15 15.47
N ARG A 178 -9.91 -1.45 15.45
CA ARG A 178 -10.15 -2.24 16.66
C ARG A 178 -8.92 -3.03 17.03
N GLY A 179 -8.54 -2.97 18.31
CA GLY A 179 -7.53 -3.83 18.93
C GLY A 179 -8.14 -4.78 19.94
N ILE A 180 -7.34 -5.74 20.38
CA ILE A 180 -7.68 -6.73 21.40
C ILE A 180 -6.67 -6.55 22.54
N ALA A 181 -7.15 -6.45 23.80
CA ALA A 181 -6.28 -6.33 24.96
C ALA A 181 -5.31 -7.53 25.02
N CYS A 182 -4.02 -7.24 25.18
CA CYS A 182 -2.96 -8.24 25.21
C CYS A 182 -1.76 -7.71 26.01
N ASP A 183 -0.94 -8.62 26.48
CA ASP A 183 0.32 -8.27 27.15
C ASP A 183 1.27 -7.54 26.19
N ARG A 184 1.89 -6.46 26.67
CA ARG A 184 2.77 -5.61 25.86
C ARG A 184 4.03 -6.34 25.38
N ALA A 185 4.56 -7.25 26.18
CA ALA A 185 5.77 -8.00 25.81
C ALA A 185 5.46 -8.97 24.65
N GLU A 186 4.28 -9.59 24.68
CA GLU A 186 3.83 -10.45 23.56
C GLU A 186 3.60 -9.67 22.27
N ILE A 187 3.04 -8.44 22.34
CA ILE A 187 2.90 -7.56 21.19
C ILE A 187 4.28 -7.17 20.64
N ALA A 188 5.19 -6.74 21.53
CA ALA A 188 6.55 -6.35 21.15
C ALA A 188 7.33 -7.49 20.49
N LYS A 189 7.18 -8.72 20.99
CA LYS A 189 7.76 -9.93 20.40
C LYS A 189 7.28 -10.16 18.96
N ARG A 190 5.97 -10.03 18.71
CA ARG A 190 5.38 -10.17 17.36
C ARG A 190 5.87 -9.06 16.43
N MET A 191 5.93 -7.81 16.87
CA MET A 191 6.48 -6.71 16.07
C MET A 191 7.96 -6.89 15.75
N THR A 192 8.74 -7.45 16.70
CA THR A 192 10.15 -7.78 16.46
C THR A 192 10.27 -8.86 15.39
N ALA A 193 9.49 -9.93 15.47
CA ALA A 193 9.48 -10.98 14.45
C ALA A 193 9.12 -10.43 13.05
N ILE A 194 8.14 -9.54 12.95
CA ILE A 194 7.78 -8.86 11.70
C ILE A 194 8.97 -8.06 11.15
N ARG A 195 9.62 -7.27 11.99
CA ARG A 195 10.79 -6.45 11.60
C ARG A 195 11.94 -7.31 11.09
N ASP A 196 12.24 -8.41 11.80
CA ASP A 196 13.37 -9.29 11.49
C ASP A 196 13.10 -10.07 10.20
N LEU A 197 11.89 -10.61 10.02
CA LEU A 197 11.47 -11.28 8.79
C LEU A 197 11.53 -10.32 7.58
N ARG A 198 11.05 -9.07 7.75
CA ARG A 198 11.13 -8.07 6.71
C ARG A 198 12.57 -7.72 6.36
N GLY A 199 13.43 -7.55 7.37
CA GLY A 199 14.87 -7.31 7.18
C GLY A 199 15.57 -8.46 6.47
N ALA A 200 15.18 -9.71 6.77
CA ALA A 200 15.74 -10.90 6.14
C ALA A 200 15.31 -11.05 4.66
N THR A 201 14.05 -10.75 4.33
CA THR A 201 13.46 -11.08 3.03
C THR A 201 13.39 -9.93 2.03
N GLN A 202 13.36 -8.66 2.48
CA GLN A 202 13.14 -7.50 1.63
C GLN A 202 14.35 -6.55 1.59
N PRO A 203 14.54 -5.78 0.49
CA PRO A 203 15.62 -4.81 0.35
C PRO A 203 15.28 -3.48 1.08
N VAL A 204 15.07 -3.53 2.41
CA VAL A 204 14.54 -2.43 3.23
C VAL A 204 15.39 -1.15 3.24
N ARG A 205 16.66 -1.22 2.84
CA ARG A 205 17.57 -0.07 2.76
C ARG A 205 17.71 0.49 1.35
N ALA A 206 17.05 -0.12 0.35
CA ALA A 206 17.13 0.31 -1.03
C ALA A 206 16.04 1.34 -1.36
N ARG A 207 16.27 2.13 -2.42
CA ARG A 207 15.24 3.04 -2.97
C ARG A 207 14.24 2.23 -3.79
N THR A 208 13.14 1.82 -3.16
CA THR A 208 12.11 0.96 -3.75
C THR A 208 10.74 1.25 -3.13
N SER A 209 9.68 1.11 -3.89
CA SER A 209 8.31 1.31 -3.42
C SER A 209 7.57 0.00 -3.08
N GLY A 210 8.30 -1.00 -2.55
CA GLY A 210 7.71 -2.26 -2.13
C GLY A 210 7.52 -3.26 -3.27
N SER A 211 6.56 -4.17 -3.10
CA SER A 211 6.21 -5.15 -4.14
C SER A 211 5.72 -4.46 -5.40
N THR A 212 6.36 -4.76 -6.52
CA THR A 212 6.02 -4.13 -7.80
C THR A 212 4.70 -4.63 -8.36
N PHE A 213 4.45 -5.94 -8.23
CA PHE A 213 3.27 -6.61 -8.76
C PHE A 213 2.47 -7.29 -7.66
N ALA A 214 1.15 -7.28 -7.82
CA ALA A 214 0.25 -8.08 -6.99
C ALA A 214 0.50 -9.57 -7.21
N ASN A 215 0.24 -10.37 -6.18
CA ASN A 215 0.30 -11.82 -6.31
C ASN A 215 -0.90 -12.31 -7.12
N PRO A 216 -0.69 -13.06 -8.22
CA PRO A 216 -1.78 -13.74 -8.90
C PRO A 216 -2.48 -14.76 -7.99
N PRO A 217 -3.74 -15.14 -8.27
CA PRO A 217 -4.44 -16.13 -7.48
C PRO A 217 -3.65 -17.43 -7.33
N GLY A 218 -3.43 -17.85 -6.08
CA GLY A 218 -2.72 -19.09 -5.74
C GLY A 218 -1.21 -19.10 -5.97
N GLN A 219 -0.62 -17.99 -6.42
CA GLN A 219 0.80 -17.92 -6.78
C GLN A 219 1.47 -16.67 -6.20
N ALA A 220 2.78 -16.75 -5.98
CA ALA A 220 3.58 -15.62 -5.54
C ALA A 220 4.29 -14.97 -6.74
N ALA A 221 4.02 -13.69 -7.00
CA ALA A 221 4.62 -12.97 -8.13
C ALA A 221 6.15 -13.08 -8.16
N TRP A 222 6.83 -13.02 -7.00
CA TRP A 222 8.28 -13.12 -6.95
C TRP A 222 8.81 -14.47 -7.48
N ARG A 223 8.07 -15.58 -7.32
CA ARG A 223 8.47 -16.90 -7.86
C ARG A 223 8.38 -16.92 -9.38
N LEU A 224 7.33 -16.34 -9.93
CA LEU A 224 7.16 -16.23 -11.39
C LEU A 224 8.24 -15.35 -12.01
N ILE A 225 8.57 -14.24 -11.37
CA ILE A 225 9.60 -13.30 -11.83
C ILE A 225 10.99 -13.94 -11.75
N ASP A 226 11.26 -14.70 -10.70
CA ASP A 226 12.52 -15.41 -10.51
C ASP A 226 12.68 -16.54 -11.54
N ALA A 227 11.65 -17.35 -11.74
CA ALA A 227 11.61 -18.41 -12.74
C ALA A 227 11.78 -17.89 -14.17
N ALA A 228 11.24 -16.67 -14.46
CA ALA A 228 11.43 -15.99 -15.74
C ALA A 228 12.84 -15.38 -15.93
N GLY A 229 13.78 -15.66 -15.02
CA GLY A 229 15.17 -15.19 -15.11
C GLY A 229 15.34 -13.67 -14.97
N CYS A 230 14.36 -12.98 -14.34
CA CYS A 230 14.39 -11.52 -14.26
C CYS A 230 15.21 -11.00 -13.07
N ARG A 231 15.62 -11.86 -12.11
CA ARG A 231 16.41 -11.45 -10.94
C ARG A 231 17.72 -10.79 -11.36
N GLY A 232 17.94 -9.56 -10.90
CA GLY A 232 19.17 -8.81 -11.25
C GLY A 232 19.15 -8.16 -12.64
N MET A 233 18.06 -8.29 -13.40
CA MET A 233 17.90 -7.61 -14.69
C MET A 233 17.90 -6.10 -14.50
N MET A 234 18.55 -5.39 -15.42
CA MET A 234 18.75 -3.94 -15.35
C MET A 234 18.19 -3.23 -16.58
N ARG A 235 17.74 -1.98 -16.35
CA ARG A 235 17.45 -1.03 -17.43
C ARG A 235 17.79 0.38 -16.96
N GLY A 236 18.71 1.06 -17.65
CA GLY A 236 19.25 2.33 -17.15
C GLY A 236 19.73 2.21 -15.71
N GLY A 237 19.25 3.07 -14.83
CA GLY A 237 19.56 3.01 -13.40
C GLY A 237 18.61 2.13 -12.56
N ALA A 238 17.70 1.39 -13.18
CA ALA A 238 16.77 0.49 -12.48
C ALA A 238 17.25 -0.96 -12.48
N ILE A 239 17.02 -1.70 -11.40
CA ILE A 239 17.37 -3.12 -11.27
C ILE A 239 16.24 -3.91 -10.60
N VAL A 240 15.99 -5.14 -11.05
CA VAL A 240 15.22 -6.14 -10.30
C VAL A 240 16.06 -6.63 -9.13
N SER A 241 15.55 -6.50 -7.92
CA SER A 241 16.29 -6.83 -6.70
C SER A 241 16.82 -8.26 -6.70
N ARG A 242 18.11 -8.41 -6.39
CA ARG A 242 18.72 -9.73 -6.18
C ARG A 242 18.22 -10.43 -4.91
N LYS A 243 17.73 -9.67 -3.94
CA LYS A 243 17.21 -10.19 -2.67
C LYS A 243 15.76 -10.69 -2.78
N HIS A 244 14.90 -9.95 -3.48
CA HIS A 244 13.48 -10.28 -3.65
C HIS A 244 13.01 -9.86 -5.05
N ALA A 245 12.75 -10.82 -5.93
CA ALA A 245 12.53 -10.56 -7.36
C ALA A 245 11.31 -9.67 -7.67
N ASN A 246 10.33 -9.56 -6.76
CA ASN A 246 9.17 -8.65 -6.93
C ASN A 246 9.44 -7.21 -6.46
N PHE A 247 10.72 -6.79 -6.37
CA PHE A 247 11.10 -5.42 -5.99
C PHE A 247 11.97 -4.81 -7.08
N LEU A 248 11.54 -3.67 -7.62
CA LEU A 248 12.37 -2.82 -8.45
C LEU A 248 13.11 -1.82 -7.57
N ILE A 249 14.34 -1.54 -7.90
CA ILE A 249 15.24 -0.66 -7.12
C ILE A 249 15.79 0.40 -8.04
N ASN A 250 15.78 1.65 -7.59
CA ASN A 250 16.60 2.73 -8.15
C ASN A 250 18.01 2.64 -7.56
N THR A 251 19.02 2.40 -8.40
CA THR A 251 20.44 2.30 -7.98
C THR A 251 21.08 3.65 -7.70
N GLY A 252 20.36 4.77 -7.96
CA GLY A 252 20.81 6.14 -7.68
C GLY A 252 20.61 7.11 -8.84
N ASN A 253 20.57 6.61 -10.06
CA ASN A 253 20.48 7.39 -11.30
C ASN A 253 19.35 6.93 -12.24
N ALA A 254 18.37 6.14 -11.75
CA ALA A 254 17.24 5.74 -12.55
C ALA A 254 16.33 6.95 -12.84
N THR A 255 15.67 6.92 -14.00
CA THR A 255 14.48 7.70 -14.30
C THR A 255 13.22 6.92 -13.93
N ALA A 256 12.06 7.56 -13.85
CA ALA A 256 10.82 6.84 -13.68
C ALA A 256 10.50 5.94 -14.89
N ALA A 257 10.88 6.40 -16.08
CA ALA A 257 10.78 5.61 -17.31
C ALA A 257 11.62 4.33 -17.25
N ASP A 258 12.85 4.35 -16.70
CA ASP A 258 13.67 3.14 -16.52
C ASP A 258 12.96 2.10 -15.65
N ILE A 259 12.37 2.54 -14.53
CA ILE A 259 11.64 1.66 -13.60
C ILE A 259 10.39 1.10 -14.27
N GLU A 260 9.60 1.93 -14.94
CA GLU A 260 8.36 1.51 -15.61
C GLU A 260 8.67 0.52 -16.74
N HIS A 261 9.63 0.82 -17.60
CA HIS A 261 10.03 -0.07 -18.69
C HIS A 261 10.62 -1.39 -18.18
N LEU A 262 11.43 -1.34 -17.11
CA LEU A 262 11.94 -2.58 -16.48
C LEU A 262 10.80 -3.44 -15.98
N GLY A 263 9.78 -2.84 -15.35
CA GLY A 263 8.59 -3.54 -14.90
C GLY A 263 7.77 -4.15 -16.06
N GLU A 264 7.58 -3.41 -17.16
CA GLU A 264 6.89 -3.95 -18.35
C GLU A 264 7.68 -5.09 -19.00
N GLU A 265 9.01 -5.02 -19.02
CA GLU A 265 9.85 -6.12 -19.51
C GLU A 265 9.73 -7.36 -18.61
N VAL A 266 9.66 -7.20 -17.29
CA VAL A 266 9.37 -8.29 -16.35
C VAL A 266 8.01 -8.91 -16.64
N ARG A 267 6.97 -8.09 -16.84
CA ARG A 267 5.61 -8.56 -17.18
C ARG A 267 5.59 -9.37 -18.47
N ARG A 268 6.27 -8.87 -19.50
CA ARG A 268 6.38 -9.55 -20.80
C ARG A 268 7.02 -10.94 -20.65
N ARG A 269 8.17 -11.04 -19.99
CA ARG A 269 8.88 -12.31 -19.79
C ARG A 269 8.09 -13.32 -18.98
N VAL A 270 7.44 -12.88 -17.90
CA VAL A 270 6.57 -13.75 -17.10
C VAL A 270 5.40 -14.25 -17.94
N TYR A 271 4.76 -13.37 -18.72
CA TYR A 271 3.65 -13.75 -19.59
C TYR A 271 4.08 -14.75 -20.68
N GLU A 272 5.21 -14.52 -21.33
CA GLU A 272 5.75 -15.42 -22.36
C GLU A 272 6.05 -16.82 -21.82
N MET A 273 6.54 -16.90 -20.57
CA MET A 273 6.87 -18.17 -19.93
C MET A 273 5.65 -18.92 -19.36
N THR A 274 4.65 -18.18 -18.82
CA THR A 274 3.61 -18.79 -17.96
C THR A 274 2.19 -18.53 -18.45
N GLY A 275 1.98 -17.62 -19.39
CA GLY A 275 0.65 -17.12 -19.76
C GLY A 275 0.01 -16.18 -18.72
N ILE A 276 0.69 -15.89 -17.59
CA ILE A 276 0.17 -15.04 -16.51
C ILE A 276 0.64 -13.60 -16.72
N LEU A 277 -0.32 -12.68 -16.90
CA LEU A 277 -0.04 -11.26 -16.97
C LEU A 277 -0.04 -10.67 -15.55
N LEU A 278 1.15 -10.28 -15.02
CA LEU A 278 1.27 -9.66 -13.71
C LEU A 278 0.58 -8.30 -13.68
N GLU A 279 -0.12 -7.99 -12.59
CA GLU A 279 -0.74 -6.69 -12.36
C GLU A 279 0.15 -5.81 -11.50
N TRP A 280 0.28 -4.53 -11.86
CA TRP A 280 1.03 -3.57 -11.06
C TRP A 280 0.33 -3.34 -9.71
N GLU A 281 1.05 -3.53 -8.60
CA GLU A 281 0.63 -3.11 -7.26
C GLU A 281 1.05 -1.66 -6.98
N ILE A 282 2.23 -1.25 -7.49
CA ILE A 282 2.69 0.14 -7.40
C ILE A 282 1.80 1.04 -8.26
N ARG A 283 1.32 2.14 -7.67
CA ARG A 283 0.52 3.13 -8.36
C ARG A 283 1.41 4.05 -9.19
N ARG A 284 1.18 4.09 -10.50
CA ARG A 284 1.87 4.97 -11.45
C ARG A 284 1.02 6.23 -11.64
N ILE A 285 1.57 7.40 -11.34
CA ILE A 285 0.86 8.68 -11.42
C ILE A 285 1.62 9.67 -12.32
N GLY A 286 0.88 10.60 -12.91
CA GLY A 286 1.45 11.62 -13.81
C GLY A 286 1.64 11.15 -15.24
N PHE A 287 2.27 12.00 -16.05
CA PHE A 287 2.50 11.78 -17.46
C PHE A 287 3.95 11.36 -17.73
N PRO A 288 4.20 10.56 -18.79
CA PRO A 288 5.55 10.35 -19.29
C PRO A 288 6.12 11.69 -19.82
N THR A 289 7.45 11.79 -19.95
CA THR A 289 8.08 12.96 -20.57
C THR A 289 7.60 13.12 -22.02
N PRO A 290 7.24 14.33 -22.47
CA PRO A 290 6.94 14.57 -23.87
C PRO A 290 8.10 14.15 -24.75
N GLY A 291 7.86 13.34 -25.78
CA GLY A 291 8.91 12.80 -26.68
C GLY A 291 9.38 11.38 -26.34
N PHE A 292 9.09 10.83 -25.17
CA PHE A 292 9.11 9.38 -24.94
C PHE A 292 7.77 8.78 -25.34
N GLY A 293 7.48 8.90 -26.63
CA GLY A 293 6.33 8.25 -27.25
C GLY A 293 6.39 6.77 -26.94
N THR A 294 5.21 6.20 -26.67
CA THR A 294 4.89 4.79 -26.83
C THR A 294 5.91 4.15 -27.76
N VAL A 295 6.77 3.27 -27.23
CA VAL A 295 7.46 2.31 -28.09
C VAL A 295 6.33 1.68 -28.90
N ALA A 296 6.30 1.98 -30.20
CA ALA A 296 5.32 1.45 -31.12
C ALA A 296 5.26 -0.04 -30.84
N GLN A 297 4.05 -0.55 -30.65
CA GLN A 297 3.75 -1.97 -30.56
C GLN A 297 4.03 -2.59 -31.95
N ASN A 298 5.31 -2.73 -32.30
CA ASN A 298 5.74 -3.50 -33.44
C ASN A 298 6.09 -4.90 -32.95
N GLY A 299 5.14 -5.78 -33.07
CA GLY A 299 5.29 -7.20 -32.87
C GLY A 299 4.59 -7.77 -31.63
N ARG A 300 3.36 -8.24 -31.82
CA ARG A 300 2.51 -8.99 -30.88
C ARG A 300 2.30 -8.31 -29.53
N GLY A 301 1.36 -7.37 -29.50
CA GLY A 301 0.95 -6.64 -28.32
C GLY A 301 0.40 -7.56 -27.24
N LEU A 302 0.85 -7.35 -26.00
CA LEU A 302 0.16 -7.83 -24.82
C LEU A 302 -1.29 -7.31 -24.88
N PRO A 303 -2.32 -8.13 -24.54
CA PRO A 303 -3.69 -7.67 -24.50
C PRO A 303 -3.79 -6.44 -23.59
N SER A 304 -4.31 -5.34 -24.11
CA SER A 304 -4.57 -4.13 -23.34
C SER A 304 -5.60 -4.47 -22.28
N GLY A 305 -5.17 -4.57 -21.02
CA GLY A 305 -6.06 -4.64 -19.88
C GLY A 305 -6.82 -3.32 -19.78
N THR A 306 -7.95 -3.22 -20.44
CA THR A 306 -8.95 -2.19 -20.20
C THR A 306 -9.51 -2.44 -18.80
N SER A 307 -9.32 -1.47 -17.92
CA SER A 307 -10.04 -1.37 -16.66
C SER A 307 -11.53 -1.12 -16.95
N ASN A 308 -12.24 -2.22 -17.25
CA ASN A 308 -13.69 -2.26 -17.17
C ASN A 308 -14.06 -3.39 -16.23
N CYS A 309 -14.52 -3.01 -15.05
CA CYS A 309 -15.07 -3.87 -14.02
C CYS A 309 -16.42 -4.39 -14.53
N SER A 310 -16.42 -5.50 -15.27
CA SER A 310 -17.60 -6.32 -15.47
C SER A 310 -17.43 -7.58 -14.64
N VAL A 311 -18.30 -7.71 -13.65
CA VAL A 311 -18.39 -8.80 -12.69
C VAL A 311 -18.77 -10.08 -13.42
N ALA A 312 -17.80 -10.98 -13.64
CA ALA A 312 -18.10 -12.37 -13.94
C ALA A 312 -18.27 -13.11 -12.58
N ARG A 313 -19.48 -13.59 -12.33
CA ARG A 313 -19.80 -14.46 -11.19
C ARG A 313 -19.06 -15.78 -11.35
N VAL A 314 -18.16 -16.08 -10.41
CA VAL A 314 -17.61 -17.42 -10.21
C VAL A 314 -18.34 -18.04 -9.00
N PRO A 315 -18.86 -19.28 -9.10
CA PRO A 315 -19.55 -19.95 -8.01
C PRO A 315 -18.55 -20.32 -6.88
N PRO A 316 -19.04 -20.50 -5.64
CA PRO A 316 -18.19 -20.83 -4.50
C PRO A 316 -17.70 -22.25 -4.60
N SER A 317 -16.40 -22.46 -4.73
CA SER A 317 -15.77 -23.75 -4.55
C SER A 317 -15.22 -23.88 -3.15
N SER A 318 -15.61 -25.02 -2.56
CA SER A 318 -15.33 -25.60 -1.27
C SER A 318 -13.87 -25.50 -0.77
N SER A 319 -13.77 -25.18 0.52
CA SER A 319 -12.81 -25.66 1.54
C SER A 319 -11.35 -25.89 1.13
N LEU A 320 -10.48 -24.97 1.52
CA LEU A 320 -9.06 -25.23 1.77
C LEU A 320 -8.77 -25.03 3.27
N PRO A 321 -7.94 -25.88 3.89
CA PRO A 321 -7.79 -25.91 5.33
C PRO A 321 -7.01 -24.69 5.85
N ARG A 322 -7.60 -23.97 6.81
CA ARG A 322 -6.93 -23.01 7.66
C ARG A 322 -5.89 -23.74 8.49
N LYS A 323 -4.61 -23.57 8.21
CA LYS A 323 -3.57 -23.88 9.19
C LYS A 323 -3.66 -22.85 10.30
N GLY A 324 -4.39 -23.23 11.36
CA GLY A 324 -4.49 -22.47 12.58
C GLY A 324 -3.16 -22.45 13.32
N TRP A 325 -2.78 -21.27 13.78
CA TRP A 325 -1.89 -21.09 14.91
C TRP A 325 -2.79 -21.23 16.16
N GLY A 326 -3.01 -22.45 16.60
CA GLY A 326 -3.84 -22.78 17.75
C GLY A 326 -3.07 -23.65 18.73
N ASN A 327 -2.91 -23.12 19.93
CA ASN A 327 -2.75 -23.77 21.23
C ASN A 327 -2.47 -25.28 21.23
N GLN A 328 -1.24 -25.65 21.49
CA GLN A 328 -0.94 -26.88 22.17
C GLN A 328 -0.67 -26.58 23.65
N HIS A 329 -1.70 -26.63 24.48
CA HIS A 329 -1.62 -26.92 25.90
C HIS A 329 -2.90 -27.66 26.27
N ARG A 330 -2.85 -28.96 26.22
CA ARG A 330 -3.63 -29.82 27.10
C ARG A 330 -2.69 -30.84 27.69
N GLY A 331 -2.63 -30.80 29.02
CA GLY A 331 -1.78 -31.62 29.84
C GLY A 331 -2.21 -33.07 29.87
N ASP A 332 -1.23 -33.92 29.84
CA ASP A 332 -1.31 -35.31 30.30
C ASP A 332 -1.28 -35.31 31.82
N ARG A 333 -2.43 -35.71 32.41
CA ARG A 333 -2.47 -36.17 33.80
C ARG A 333 -1.96 -37.62 33.81
N ALA A 334 -0.75 -37.80 34.20
CA ALA A 334 -0.26 -39.13 34.64
C ALA A 334 -0.82 -39.44 36.03
N VAL A 335 -1.59 -40.52 36.11
CA VAL A 335 -2.04 -41.14 37.32
C VAL A 335 -0.83 -41.81 37.96
N LEU A 336 -0.44 -41.38 39.15
CA LEU A 336 0.46 -42.09 40.02
C LEU A 336 -0.38 -42.92 40.98
N GLY A 337 -0.34 -44.24 40.79
CA GLY A 337 -0.82 -45.24 41.70
C GLY A 337 0.06 -45.30 42.95
N SER A 338 -0.60 -45.50 44.07
CA SER A 338 -0.10 -45.63 45.42
C SER A 338 0.53 -47.01 45.69
N ALA A 339 1.54 -46.95 46.49
CA ALA A 339 1.87 -47.83 47.61
C ALA A 339 2.93 -48.94 47.36
N PRO A 340 3.59 -49.46 48.40
CA PRO A 340 3.32 -49.28 49.81
C PRO A 340 4.28 -48.34 50.55
#